data_8b853ff9bf8aa7bfb6f78459322e30d0
#
_entry.id   8b853ff9bf8aa7bfb6f78459322e30d0
#
_cell.length_a   1.000
_cell.length_b   1.000
_cell.length_c   1.000
_cell.angle_alpha   90.00
_cell.angle_beta   90.00
_cell.angle_gamma   90.00
#
_symmetry.space_group_name_H-M   'P 1'
#
loop_
_entity.id
_entity.type
_entity.pdbx_description
1 polymer ?
#
loop_
_entity_poly.entity_id
_entity_poly.type
_entity_poly.pdbx_seq_one_letter_code
_entity_poly.pdbx_strand_id
1 'polypeptide(L)'
;MNLLSLWPRRRVPMILQSEAAECGLACLAMVASAHGHDTDLLTLRRRFEMSSRGATLGRLMQIADQMGLANRALRLELEELPQLQVPCILHWDLNHFVVLVRADAKRITVLDPAVGERTLTLKEASPHFTGVALELAPTQTFEKKTEKTPFDLRVLF
;
A
#
# COMPACT_ATOMS: atom_id res chain seq x y z
N MET A 1 6.10 -28.52 6.83
CA MET A 1 4.92 -27.66 7.02
C MET A 1 5.38 -26.37 7.67
N ASN A 2 5.15 -25.24 7.04
CA ASN A 2 5.54 -23.95 7.60
C ASN A 2 4.49 -23.52 8.62
N LEU A 3 4.89 -23.36 9.88
CA LEU A 3 4.00 -22.93 10.96
C LEU A 3 3.33 -21.59 10.65
N LEU A 4 3.98 -20.73 9.86
CA LEU A 4 3.40 -19.45 9.45
C LEU A 4 2.14 -19.60 8.58
N SER A 5 1.96 -20.76 7.93
CA SER A 5 0.79 -21.03 7.10
C SER A 5 -0.47 -21.30 7.96
N LEU A 6 -0.32 -21.56 9.25
CA LEU A 6 -1.43 -21.82 10.16
C LEU A 6 -2.05 -20.52 10.71
N TRP A 7 -1.37 -19.40 10.56
CA TRP A 7 -1.89 -18.11 11.01
C TRP A 7 -2.68 -17.45 9.88
N PRO A 8 -3.92 -17.04 10.14
CA PRO A 8 -4.70 -16.33 9.12
C PRO A 8 -3.95 -15.05 8.76
N ARG A 9 -3.57 -14.93 7.48
CA ARG A 9 -3.03 -13.67 6.97
C ARG A 9 -4.12 -12.61 7.07
N ARG A 10 -3.80 -11.49 7.70
CA ARG A 10 -4.74 -10.36 7.73
C ARG A 10 -5.02 -9.94 6.31
N ARG A 11 -6.28 -9.76 6.00
CA ARG A 11 -6.70 -9.22 4.72
C ARG A 11 -6.25 -7.78 4.61
N VAL A 12 -5.76 -7.39 3.44
CA VAL A 12 -5.44 -6.00 3.16
C VAL A 12 -6.74 -5.24 2.92
N PRO A 13 -7.10 -4.25 3.74
CA PRO A 13 -8.33 -3.49 3.50
C PRO A 13 -8.18 -2.61 2.26
N MET A 14 -9.27 -2.47 1.49
CA MET A 14 -9.30 -1.55 0.36
C MET A 14 -9.56 -0.14 0.90
N ILE A 15 -8.59 0.76 0.70
CA ILE A 15 -8.71 2.16 1.11
C ILE A 15 -8.61 3.03 -0.13
N LEU A 16 -9.70 3.73 -0.44
CA LEU A 16 -9.76 4.63 -1.60
C LEU A 16 -9.16 5.99 -1.25
N GLN A 17 -8.48 6.59 -2.23
CA GLN A 17 -8.03 7.97 -2.12
C GLN A 17 -9.21 8.93 -2.25
N SER A 18 -9.10 10.10 -1.63
CA SER A 18 -10.08 11.18 -1.81
C SER A 18 -9.62 12.14 -2.91
N GLU A 19 -8.31 12.35 -3.02
CA GLU A 19 -7.71 13.22 -4.01
C GLU A 19 -6.57 12.49 -4.74
N ALA A 20 -6.27 12.93 -5.96
CA ALA A 20 -5.25 12.30 -6.80
C ALA A 20 -3.87 12.26 -6.12
N ALA A 21 -3.55 13.27 -5.33
CA ALA A 21 -2.26 13.36 -4.65
C ALA A 21 -2.09 12.36 -3.50
N GLU A 22 -3.13 11.63 -3.12
CA GLU A 22 -3.16 10.79 -1.91
C GLU A 22 -2.97 9.30 -2.18
N CYS A 23 -2.71 8.90 -3.42
CA CYS A 23 -2.60 7.47 -3.75
C CYS A 23 -1.52 6.76 -2.91
N GLY A 24 -0.35 7.38 -2.76
CA GLY A 24 0.74 6.79 -1.96
C GLY A 24 0.39 6.66 -0.49
N LEU A 25 -0.25 7.68 0.07
CA LEU A 25 -0.66 7.66 1.48
C LEU A 25 -1.73 6.60 1.74
N ALA A 26 -2.68 6.46 0.81
CA ALA A 26 -3.69 5.41 0.88
C ALA A 26 -3.04 4.01 0.83
N CYS A 27 -2.03 3.83 -0.02
CA CYS A 27 -1.28 2.58 -0.08
C CYS A 27 -0.58 2.27 1.24
N LEU A 28 0.05 3.25 1.88
CA LEU A 28 0.69 3.05 3.18
C LEU A 28 -0.33 2.70 4.27
N ALA A 29 -1.51 3.32 4.24
CA ALA A 29 -2.59 2.98 5.17
C ALA A 29 -3.03 1.52 5.00
N MET A 30 -3.17 1.06 3.75
CA MET A 30 -3.53 -0.33 3.46
C MET A 30 -2.46 -1.31 3.96
N VAL A 31 -1.20 -1.04 3.69
CA VAL A 31 -0.10 -1.93 4.12
C VAL A 31 0.03 -1.96 5.64
N ALA A 32 -0.02 -0.80 6.29
CA ALA A 32 0.05 -0.73 7.75
C ALA A 32 -1.10 -1.49 8.40
N SER A 33 -2.32 -1.33 7.88
CA SER A 33 -3.49 -2.04 8.38
C SER A 33 -3.36 -3.55 8.23
N ALA A 34 -2.80 -4.00 7.11
CA ALA A 34 -2.55 -5.43 6.88
C ALA A 34 -1.60 -6.03 7.90
N HIS A 35 -0.68 -5.23 8.44
CA HIS A 35 0.28 -5.68 9.45
C HIS A 35 -0.19 -5.44 10.89
N GLY A 36 -1.37 -4.89 11.07
CA GLY A 36 -1.96 -4.74 12.40
C GLY A 36 -2.03 -3.33 12.96
N HIS A 37 -1.45 -2.35 12.30
CA HIS A 37 -1.71 -0.94 12.60
C HIS A 37 -2.92 -0.52 11.76
N ASP A 38 -4.09 -0.73 12.32
CA ASP A 38 -5.35 -0.49 11.64
C ASP A 38 -5.62 1.02 11.61
N THR A 39 -5.36 1.64 10.47
CA THR A 39 -5.43 3.09 10.28
C THR A 39 -6.22 3.43 9.01
N ASP A 40 -6.44 4.71 8.76
CA ASP A 40 -7.13 5.20 7.57
C ASP A 40 -6.42 6.39 6.95
N LEU A 41 -6.90 6.79 5.79
CA LEU A 41 -6.30 7.89 5.01
C LEU A 41 -6.34 9.22 5.77
N LEU A 42 -7.45 9.52 6.42
CA LEU A 42 -7.60 10.80 7.14
C LEU A 42 -6.63 10.91 8.31
N THR A 43 -6.41 9.82 9.03
CA THR A 43 -5.44 9.77 10.13
C THR A 43 -4.03 10.06 9.62
N LEU A 44 -3.63 9.41 8.52
CA LEU A 44 -2.31 9.63 7.93
C LEU A 44 -2.17 11.02 7.33
N ARG A 45 -3.23 11.55 6.72
CA ARG A 45 -3.22 12.91 6.18
C ARG A 45 -2.95 13.95 7.28
N ARG A 46 -3.53 13.76 8.46
CA ARG A 46 -3.33 14.66 9.60
C ARG A 46 -1.92 14.55 10.19
N ARG A 47 -1.33 13.38 10.09
CA ARG A 47 0.00 13.12 10.67
C ARG A 47 1.14 13.53 9.74
N PHE A 48 0.97 13.38 8.43
CA PHE A 48 2.03 13.58 7.44
C PHE A 48 1.60 14.60 6.40
N GLU A 49 2.43 15.64 6.23
CA GLU A 49 2.20 16.63 5.19
C GLU A 49 2.55 16.05 3.82
N MET A 50 1.65 16.28 2.87
CA MET A 50 1.83 15.85 1.49
C MET A 50 1.75 17.05 0.56
N SER A 51 2.63 17.06 -0.46
CA SER A 51 2.57 18.04 -1.54
C SER A 51 1.26 17.85 -2.33
N SER A 52 0.70 18.95 -2.83
CA SER A 52 -0.46 18.89 -3.72
C SER A 52 -0.20 18.14 -5.02
N ARG A 53 1.08 17.93 -5.36
CA ARG A 53 1.50 17.16 -6.54
C ARG A 53 1.60 15.66 -6.28
N GLY A 54 1.33 15.23 -5.04
CA GLY A 54 1.43 13.84 -4.63
C GLY A 54 2.78 13.50 -4.02
N ALA A 55 2.91 12.24 -3.62
CA ALA A 55 4.11 11.73 -2.99
C ALA A 55 5.11 11.23 -4.03
N THR A 56 6.39 11.54 -3.81
CA THR A 56 7.47 10.83 -4.47
C THR A 56 7.71 9.51 -3.76
N LEU A 57 8.38 8.58 -4.41
CA LEU A 57 8.79 7.33 -3.76
C LEU A 57 9.64 7.61 -2.51
N GLY A 58 10.57 8.57 -2.60
CA GLY A 58 11.40 8.95 -1.45
C GLY A 58 10.58 9.44 -0.26
N ARG A 59 9.53 10.23 -0.52
CA ARG A 59 8.64 10.70 0.56
C ARG A 59 7.87 9.54 1.18
N LEU A 60 7.39 8.59 0.39
CA LEU A 60 6.73 7.40 0.90
C LEU A 60 7.67 6.58 1.78
N MET A 61 8.93 6.45 1.39
CA MET A 61 9.94 5.75 2.17
C MET A 61 10.16 6.43 3.52
N GLN A 62 10.23 7.77 3.56
CA GLN A 62 10.36 8.53 4.80
C GLN A 62 9.16 8.31 5.73
N ILE A 63 7.95 8.36 5.17
CA ILE A 63 6.73 8.14 5.94
C ILE A 63 6.69 6.71 6.48
N ALA A 64 7.03 5.73 5.65
CA ALA A 64 7.09 4.33 6.07
C ALA A 64 8.07 4.15 7.25
N ASP A 65 9.24 4.77 7.19
CA ASP A 65 10.20 4.74 8.30
C ASP A 65 9.57 5.27 9.60
N GLN A 66 8.87 6.40 9.51
CA GLN A 66 8.21 7.00 10.68
C GLN A 66 7.06 6.16 11.21
N MET A 67 6.47 5.30 10.37
CA MET A 67 5.43 4.37 10.77
C MET A 67 5.97 3.05 11.32
N GLY A 68 7.29 2.89 11.37
CA GLY A 68 7.90 1.65 11.82
C GLY A 68 7.89 0.53 10.77
N LEU A 69 7.81 0.89 9.49
CA LEU A 69 7.87 -0.04 8.38
C LEU A 69 9.23 0.05 7.70
N ALA A 70 10.04 -0.99 7.84
CA ALA A 70 11.25 -1.12 7.05
C ALA A 70 10.85 -1.21 5.58
N ASN A 71 11.60 -0.54 4.72
CA ASN A 71 11.21 -0.46 3.32
C ASN A 71 12.43 -0.55 2.41
N ARG A 72 12.20 -1.07 1.21
CA ARG A 72 13.25 -1.28 0.22
C ARG A 72 12.68 -1.04 -1.17
N ALA A 73 13.26 -0.06 -1.89
CA ALA A 73 12.90 0.20 -3.28
C ALA A 73 13.64 -0.77 -4.19
N LEU A 74 12.92 -1.37 -5.12
CA LEU A 74 13.44 -2.37 -6.04
C LEU A 74 13.07 -2.00 -7.47
N ARG A 75 13.99 -2.28 -8.39
CA ARG A 75 13.69 -2.24 -9.82
C ARG A 75 13.63 -3.68 -10.32
N LEU A 76 12.55 -4.04 -11.00
CA LEU A 76 12.34 -5.43 -11.44
C LEU A 76 11.43 -5.49 -12.67
N GLU A 77 11.51 -6.63 -13.34
CA GLU A 77 10.64 -6.93 -14.45
C GLU A 77 9.27 -7.42 -13.96
N LEU A 78 8.26 -7.29 -14.80
CA LEU A 78 6.89 -7.70 -14.48
C LEU A 78 6.80 -9.17 -14.07
N GLU A 79 7.57 -10.03 -14.73
CA GLU A 79 7.60 -11.47 -14.46
C GLU A 79 8.21 -11.82 -13.10
N GLU A 80 8.91 -10.88 -12.48
CA GLU A 80 9.54 -11.06 -11.18
C GLU A 80 8.62 -10.68 -10.01
N LEU A 81 7.45 -10.09 -10.29
CA LEU A 81 6.51 -9.69 -9.23
C LEU A 81 6.15 -10.81 -8.25
N PRO A 82 6.02 -12.08 -8.67
CA PRO A 82 5.74 -13.17 -7.70
C PRO A 82 6.82 -13.36 -6.65
N GLN A 83 8.03 -12.82 -6.85
CA GLN A 83 9.13 -12.94 -5.89
C GLN A 83 9.04 -11.90 -4.77
N LEU A 84 8.19 -10.88 -4.92
CA LEU A 84 8.05 -9.82 -3.92
C LEU A 84 7.32 -10.31 -2.68
N GLN A 85 7.72 -9.76 -1.54
CA GLN A 85 6.98 -9.93 -0.29
C GLN A 85 5.75 -9.04 -0.32
N VAL A 86 4.57 -9.62 -0.26
CA VAL A 86 3.31 -8.88 -0.31
C VAL A 86 2.69 -8.75 1.08
N PRO A 87 1.89 -7.72 1.37
CA PRO A 87 1.57 -6.61 0.48
C PRO A 87 2.77 -5.67 0.30
N CYS A 88 2.92 -5.16 -0.92
CA CYS A 88 3.94 -4.17 -1.22
C CYS A 88 3.34 -3.09 -2.15
N ILE A 89 4.08 -2.03 -2.38
CA ILE A 89 3.60 -0.91 -3.19
C ILE A 89 4.28 -0.96 -4.55
N LEU A 90 3.51 -0.80 -5.62
CA LEU A 90 4.01 -0.70 -6.98
C LEU A 90 3.84 0.73 -7.50
N HIS A 91 4.86 1.23 -8.18
CA HIS A 91 4.76 2.48 -8.92
C HIS A 91 4.03 2.19 -10.24
N TRP A 92 3.03 2.99 -10.55
CA TRP A 92 2.00 2.69 -11.54
C TRP A 92 1.72 3.94 -12.37
N ASP A 93 1.62 3.79 -13.68
CA ASP A 93 1.26 4.90 -14.57
C ASP A 93 2.13 6.16 -14.40
N LEU A 94 3.41 6.00 -14.07
CA LEU A 94 4.42 7.05 -13.86
C LEU A 94 4.18 7.97 -12.66
N ASN A 95 2.95 8.19 -12.24
CA ASN A 95 2.63 9.13 -11.16
C ASN A 95 1.60 8.60 -10.16
N HIS A 96 1.40 7.29 -10.13
CA HIS A 96 0.41 6.64 -9.28
C HIS A 96 1.04 5.50 -8.49
N PHE A 97 0.39 5.08 -7.41
CA PHE A 97 0.81 3.94 -6.60
C PHE A 97 -0.37 3.02 -6.34
N VAL A 98 -0.11 1.73 -6.35
CA VAL A 98 -1.09 0.69 -6.03
C VAL A 98 -0.45 -0.32 -5.06
N VAL A 99 -1.27 -1.09 -4.36
CA VAL A 99 -0.78 -2.16 -3.47
C VAL A 99 -0.90 -3.50 -4.20
N LEU A 100 0.21 -4.22 -4.28
CA LEU A 100 0.22 -5.59 -4.79
C LEU A 100 -0.12 -6.53 -3.63
N VAL A 101 -1.16 -7.33 -3.78
CA VAL A 101 -1.59 -8.28 -2.74
C VAL A 101 -1.38 -9.73 -3.16
N ARG A 102 -1.28 -10.00 -4.45
CA ARG A 102 -1.06 -11.35 -4.96
C ARG A 102 -0.45 -11.29 -6.37
N ALA A 103 0.48 -12.19 -6.65
CA ALA A 103 1.06 -12.32 -7.98
C ALA A 103 1.45 -13.76 -8.24
N ASP A 104 1.18 -14.24 -9.44
CA ASP A 104 1.68 -15.50 -9.94
C ASP A 104 2.20 -15.35 -11.39
N ALA A 105 2.53 -16.44 -12.05
CA ALA A 105 3.09 -16.38 -13.39
C ALA A 105 2.13 -15.83 -14.46
N LYS A 106 0.83 -15.75 -14.16
CA LYS A 106 -0.19 -15.37 -15.13
C LYS A 106 -0.90 -14.07 -14.80
N ARG A 107 -1.09 -13.76 -13.50
CA ARG A 107 -1.94 -12.65 -13.07
C ARG A 107 -1.39 -11.99 -11.82
N ILE A 108 -1.80 -10.75 -11.64
CA ILE A 108 -1.55 -10.01 -10.40
C ILE A 108 -2.87 -9.45 -9.88
N THR A 109 -2.98 -9.32 -8.57
CA THR A 109 -4.10 -8.62 -7.94
C THR A 109 -3.54 -7.40 -7.23
N VAL A 110 -4.05 -6.23 -7.59
CA VAL A 110 -3.67 -4.96 -7.00
C VAL A 110 -4.87 -4.27 -6.37
N LEU A 111 -4.61 -3.51 -5.31
CA LEU A 111 -5.58 -2.59 -4.74
C LEU A 111 -5.19 -1.20 -5.22
N ASP A 112 -6.01 -0.65 -6.08
CA ASP A 112 -5.78 0.67 -6.66
C ASP A 112 -6.59 1.71 -5.88
N PRO A 113 -5.93 2.65 -5.19
CA PRO A 113 -6.66 3.66 -4.41
C PRO A 113 -7.64 4.50 -5.22
N ALA A 114 -7.46 4.59 -6.52
CA ALA A 114 -8.33 5.38 -7.39
C ALA A 114 -9.59 4.63 -7.82
N VAL A 115 -9.53 3.30 -7.92
CA VAL A 115 -10.62 2.53 -8.54
C VAL A 115 -11.05 1.27 -7.76
N GLY A 116 -10.22 0.73 -6.88
CA GLY A 116 -10.53 -0.48 -6.12
C GLY A 116 -9.68 -1.68 -6.49
N GLU A 117 -10.12 -2.87 -6.11
CA GLU A 117 -9.39 -4.11 -6.37
C GLU A 117 -9.49 -4.48 -7.85
N ARG A 118 -8.35 -4.84 -8.43
CA ARG A 118 -8.25 -5.26 -9.83
C ARG A 118 -7.37 -6.50 -9.93
N THR A 119 -7.83 -7.48 -10.69
CA THR A 119 -7.03 -8.62 -11.09
C THR A 119 -6.71 -8.49 -12.58
N LEU A 120 -5.42 -8.49 -12.89
CA LEU A 120 -4.92 -8.21 -14.25
C LEU A 120 -4.02 -9.35 -14.70
N THR A 121 -4.11 -9.70 -15.99
CA THR A 121 -3.07 -10.54 -16.60
C THR A 121 -1.78 -9.73 -16.71
N LEU A 122 -0.64 -10.40 -16.90
CA LEU A 122 0.61 -9.69 -17.09
C LEU A 122 0.55 -8.76 -18.31
N LYS A 123 -0.14 -9.18 -19.36
CA LYS A 123 -0.32 -8.35 -20.55
C LYS A 123 -1.11 -7.07 -20.23
N GLU A 124 -2.16 -7.19 -19.42
CA GLU A 124 -2.96 -6.04 -18.99
C GLU A 124 -2.18 -5.13 -18.04
N ALA A 125 -1.33 -5.68 -17.20
CA ALA A 125 -0.53 -4.90 -16.24
C ALA A 125 0.66 -4.18 -16.90
N SER A 126 1.18 -4.73 -17.99
CA SER A 126 2.39 -4.25 -18.65
C SER A 126 2.37 -2.75 -19.00
N PRO A 127 1.26 -2.18 -19.52
CA PRO A 127 1.24 -0.73 -19.81
C PRO A 127 1.30 0.15 -18.56
N HIS A 128 1.03 -0.41 -17.38
CA HIS A 128 0.87 0.37 -16.14
C HIS A 128 2.09 0.27 -15.23
N PHE A 129 2.63 -0.92 -15.04
CA PHE A 129 3.75 -1.11 -14.12
C PHE A 129 5.02 -0.46 -14.66
N THR A 130 5.65 0.41 -13.85
CA THR A 130 6.83 1.18 -14.27
C THR A 130 8.16 0.45 -14.04
N GLY A 131 8.14 -0.69 -13.37
CA GLY A 131 9.35 -1.44 -13.02
C GLY A 131 9.87 -1.13 -11.62
N VAL A 132 9.18 -0.29 -10.84
CA VAL A 132 9.61 0.09 -9.50
C VAL A 132 8.60 -0.41 -8.47
N ALA A 133 9.10 -1.06 -7.43
CA ALA A 133 8.30 -1.55 -6.30
C ALA A 133 8.95 -1.13 -4.99
N LEU A 134 8.12 -1.02 -3.95
CA LEU A 134 8.55 -0.74 -2.60
C LEU A 134 8.07 -1.87 -1.70
N GLU A 135 9.00 -2.71 -1.24
CA GLU A 135 8.72 -3.72 -0.22
C GLU A 135 8.70 -3.10 1.16
N LEU A 136 7.80 -3.60 2.02
CA LEU A 136 7.59 -3.06 3.36
C LEU A 136 7.44 -4.22 4.35
N ALA A 137 8.03 -4.06 5.54
CA ALA A 137 7.91 -5.04 6.60
C ALA A 137 7.93 -4.34 7.96
N PRO A 138 7.12 -4.82 8.94
CA PRO A 138 7.14 -4.20 10.27
C PRO A 138 8.50 -4.37 10.94
N THR A 139 8.96 -3.32 11.61
CA THR A 139 10.13 -3.34 12.49
C THR A 139 9.68 -3.61 13.92
N GLN A 140 10.65 -3.67 14.85
CA GLN A 140 10.34 -3.81 16.29
C GLN A 140 9.60 -2.60 16.84
N THR A 141 9.75 -1.43 16.20
CA THR A 141 9.07 -0.21 16.64
C THR A 141 7.65 -0.06 16.05
N PHE A 142 7.29 -0.96 15.15
CA PHE A 142 5.95 -0.94 14.55
C PHE A 142 4.90 -1.30 15.61
N GLU A 143 3.89 -0.43 15.76
CA GLU A 143 2.85 -0.61 16.76
C GLU A 143 1.58 -1.20 16.16
N LYS A 144 1.16 -2.34 16.69
CA LYS A 144 -0.14 -2.94 16.36
C LYS A 144 -1.20 -2.26 17.20
N LYS A 145 -2.01 -1.42 16.58
CA LYS A 145 -3.06 -0.63 17.26
C LYS A 145 -4.12 -0.21 16.25
N THR A 146 -5.24 0.26 16.74
CA THR A 146 -6.26 0.89 15.91
C THR A 146 -6.16 2.40 16.08
N GLU A 147 -5.97 3.12 14.98
CA GLU A 147 -5.80 4.57 14.97
C GLU A 147 -6.57 5.14 13.77
N LYS A 148 -7.87 5.26 13.95
CA LYS A 148 -8.77 5.79 12.92
C LYS A 148 -9.43 7.05 13.40
N THR A 149 -9.68 7.97 12.48
CA THR A 149 -10.44 9.17 12.78
C THR A 149 -11.90 8.78 13.06
N PRO A 150 -12.43 9.11 14.26
CA PRO A 150 -13.83 8.77 14.59
C PRO A 150 -14.80 9.46 13.63
N PHE A 151 -15.84 8.74 13.22
CA PHE A 151 -16.95 9.32 12.49
C PHE A 151 -17.82 10.08 13.51
N ASP A 152 -17.92 11.41 13.36
CA ASP A 152 -18.71 12.24 14.26
C ASP A 152 -20.04 12.59 13.59
N LEU A 153 -21.10 11.91 14.04
CA LEU A 153 -22.45 12.13 13.54
C LEU A 153 -22.95 13.54 13.78
N ARG A 154 -22.38 14.26 14.77
CA ARG A 154 -22.80 15.64 15.07
C ARG A 154 -22.43 16.62 13.96
N VAL A 155 -21.45 16.27 13.14
CA VAL A 155 -21.03 17.11 12.01
C VAL A 155 -22.06 17.07 10.87
N LEU A 156 -22.93 16.07 10.84
CA LEU A 156 -23.91 15.89 9.79
C LEU A 156 -25.22 16.64 10.04
N PHE A 157 -25.39 17.23 11.21
CA PHE A 157 -26.64 17.89 11.61
C PHE A 157 -26.40 19.34 12.01
#